data_72c8b4c28d9db5a742d963452f0dbfb4
#
_entry.id   72c8b4c28d9db5a742d963452f0dbfb4
#
_cell.length_a   1.000
_cell.length_b   1.000
_cell.length_c   1.000
_cell.angle_alpha   90.00
_cell.angle_beta   90.00
_cell.angle_gamma   90.00
#
_symmetry.space_group_name_H-M   'P 1'
#
loop_
_entity.id
_entity.type
_entity.pdbx_description
1 polymer ?
#
loop_
_entity_poly.entity_id
_entity_poly.type
_entity_poly.pdbx_seq_one_letter_code
_entity_poly.pdbx_strand_id
1 'polypeptide(L)'
;MRNIILKLTLLLLCNTISAQDDFAIKLSNAAIELTKQIVVYDSKYYSIKYPDGDIPNDKGVCTDVIIRAYRKLGIDLQKEVHIDMAANFDNYPKNWGLKSTDTNIDHRRVPNLMTFFTRNGNTKSISSNPEDYLPGEIVTWDLGRGIPHIGIVINKKSPDNKRFLVVHNIGNGQEISDCLFTYKI
;
A
#
# COMPACT_ATOMS: atom_id res chain seq x y z
N MET A 1 -21.08 37.05 13.51
CA MET A 1 -20.25 35.93 14.02
C MET A 1 -20.56 34.58 13.33
N ARG A 2 -21.84 34.22 13.05
CA ARG A 2 -22.22 32.95 12.42
C ARG A 2 -21.63 32.71 11.01
N ASN A 3 -21.47 33.78 10.19
CA ASN A 3 -20.94 33.70 8.82
C ASN A 3 -19.41 33.53 8.74
N ILE A 4 -18.66 33.90 9.78
CA ILE A 4 -17.21 33.76 9.85
C ILE A 4 -16.85 32.33 10.19
N ILE A 5 -17.60 31.68 11.08
CA ILE A 5 -17.39 30.26 11.48
C ILE A 5 -17.64 29.34 10.28
N LEU A 6 -18.68 29.59 9.47
CA LEU A 6 -19.01 28.78 8.30
C LEU A 6 -17.93 28.87 7.21
N LYS A 7 -17.34 30.07 6.99
CA LYS A 7 -16.25 30.27 6.04
C LYS A 7 -14.95 29.60 6.50
N LEU A 8 -14.66 29.58 7.81
CA LEU A 8 -13.47 28.94 8.37
C LEU A 8 -13.54 27.41 8.27
N THR A 9 -14.73 26.83 8.51
CA THR A 9 -14.96 25.39 8.39
C THR A 9 -14.84 24.92 6.93
N LEU A 10 -15.31 25.71 5.96
CA LEU A 10 -15.18 25.41 4.54
C LEU A 10 -13.72 25.50 4.04
N LEU A 11 -12.93 26.45 4.55
CA LEU A 11 -11.49 26.57 4.24
C LEU A 11 -10.68 25.38 4.80
N LEU A 12 -11.00 24.89 5.98
CA LEU A 12 -10.35 23.73 6.58
C LEU A 12 -10.63 22.44 5.78
N LEU A 13 -11.84 22.26 5.29
CA LEU A 13 -12.21 21.11 4.45
C LEU A 13 -11.51 21.14 3.08
N CYS A 14 -11.38 22.30 2.43
CA CYS A 14 -10.64 22.43 1.17
C CYS A 14 -9.15 22.10 1.32
N ASN A 15 -8.51 22.47 2.43
CA ASN A 15 -7.09 22.19 2.65
C ASN A 15 -6.81 20.70 2.90
N THR A 16 -7.73 19.97 3.53
CA THR A 16 -7.56 18.52 3.77
C THR A 16 -7.70 17.69 2.50
N ILE A 17 -8.63 18.03 1.62
CA ILE A 17 -8.81 17.35 0.32
C ILE A 17 -7.55 17.57 -0.54
N SER A 18 -7.04 18.81 -0.66
CA SER A 18 -5.84 19.10 -1.43
C SER A 18 -4.59 18.37 -0.92
N ALA A 19 -4.44 18.20 0.39
CA ALA A 19 -3.30 17.48 0.98
C ALA A 19 -3.37 15.98 0.75
N GLN A 20 -4.57 15.39 0.76
CA GLN A 20 -4.77 13.97 0.49
C GLN A 20 -4.49 13.64 -0.98
N ASP A 21 -4.95 14.48 -1.91
CA ASP A 21 -4.68 14.35 -3.33
C ASP A 21 -3.18 14.47 -3.63
N ASP A 22 -2.47 15.40 -2.97
CA ASP A 22 -1.02 15.56 -3.10
C ASP A 22 -0.25 14.31 -2.60
N PHE A 23 -0.65 13.74 -1.46
CA PHE A 23 -0.06 12.51 -0.95
C PHE A 23 -0.29 11.33 -1.90
N ALA A 24 -1.50 11.15 -2.42
CA ALA A 24 -1.86 10.08 -3.33
C ALA A 24 -1.03 10.13 -4.63
N ILE A 25 -0.88 11.30 -5.20
CA ILE A 25 -0.04 11.51 -6.40
C ILE A 25 1.45 11.25 -6.09
N LYS A 26 1.95 11.71 -4.95
CA LYS A 26 3.33 11.42 -4.51
C LYS A 26 3.57 9.93 -4.33
N LEU A 27 2.61 9.19 -3.73
CA LEU A 27 2.72 7.75 -3.55
C LEU A 27 2.74 7.02 -4.91
N SER A 28 1.86 7.40 -5.83
CA SER A 28 1.86 6.91 -7.21
C SER A 28 3.22 7.13 -7.89
N ASN A 29 3.77 8.34 -7.79
CA ASN A 29 5.07 8.67 -8.38
C ASN A 29 6.21 7.88 -7.73
N ALA A 30 6.17 7.71 -6.41
CA ALA A 30 7.13 6.89 -5.67
C ALA A 30 7.10 5.44 -6.14
N ALA A 31 5.91 4.86 -6.35
CA ALA A 31 5.76 3.51 -6.89
C ALA A 31 6.34 3.38 -8.32
N ILE A 32 6.07 4.36 -9.20
CA ILE A 32 6.65 4.40 -10.55
C ILE A 32 8.19 4.44 -10.50
N GLU A 33 8.76 5.24 -9.61
CA GLU A 33 10.22 5.32 -9.46
C GLU A 33 10.85 3.97 -9.07
N LEU A 34 10.17 3.16 -8.26
CA LEU A 34 10.66 1.84 -7.87
C LEU A 34 10.84 0.91 -9.07
N THR A 35 10.03 1.06 -10.14
CA THR A 35 10.13 0.18 -11.32
C THR A 35 11.39 0.42 -12.18
N LYS A 36 12.14 1.48 -11.89
CA LYS A 36 13.45 1.73 -12.54
C LYS A 36 14.57 0.86 -11.98
N GLN A 37 14.36 0.23 -10.82
CA GLN A 37 15.30 -0.65 -10.16
C GLN A 37 14.96 -2.11 -10.45
N ILE A 38 15.95 -2.90 -10.85
CA ILE A 38 15.80 -4.34 -11.01
C ILE A 38 15.73 -4.99 -9.63
N VAL A 39 14.67 -5.72 -9.38
CA VAL A 39 14.42 -6.44 -8.13
C VAL A 39 14.07 -7.88 -8.45
N VAL A 40 14.78 -8.83 -7.83
CA VAL A 40 14.48 -10.26 -7.90
C VAL A 40 13.43 -10.61 -6.84
N TYR A 41 12.42 -11.38 -7.21
CA TYR A 41 11.40 -11.85 -6.27
C TYR A 41 12.04 -12.78 -5.22
N ASP A 42 11.94 -12.40 -3.94
CA ASP A 42 12.49 -13.20 -2.84
C ASP A 42 11.59 -13.08 -1.60
N SER A 43 10.91 -14.17 -1.28
CA SER A 43 10.00 -14.27 -0.14
C SER A 43 10.66 -14.79 1.14
N LYS A 44 12.00 -14.93 1.17
CA LYS A 44 12.72 -15.41 2.35
C LYS A 44 12.52 -14.51 3.54
N TYR A 45 12.65 -15.07 4.72
CA TYR A 45 12.75 -14.32 5.95
C TYR A 45 14.14 -13.69 6.07
N TYR A 46 14.15 -12.40 6.42
CA TYR A 46 15.36 -11.62 6.66
C TYR A 46 15.33 -11.07 8.08
N SER A 47 16.42 -11.18 8.80
CA SER A 47 16.63 -10.39 10.02
C SER A 47 17.09 -9.00 9.59
N ILE A 48 16.32 -7.99 9.92
CA ILE A 48 16.55 -6.61 9.52
C ILE A 48 16.57 -5.68 10.72
N LYS A 49 17.19 -4.51 10.56
CA LYS A 49 17.17 -3.47 11.60
C LYS A 49 15.74 -3.03 11.91
N TYR A 50 15.48 -2.58 13.11
CA TYR A 50 14.23 -1.92 13.51
C TYR A 50 14.55 -0.63 14.29
N PRO A 51 13.88 0.50 14.03
CA PRO A 51 13.04 0.80 12.86
C PRO A 51 13.87 1.02 11.58
N ASP A 52 13.22 1.35 10.48
CA ASP A 52 13.82 1.69 9.17
C ASP A 52 14.62 0.55 8.53
N GLY A 53 14.36 -0.70 8.92
CA GLY A 53 14.98 -1.86 8.30
C GLY A 53 14.41 -2.17 6.91
N ASP A 54 15.26 -2.68 6.03
CA ASP A 54 14.87 -3.20 4.71
C ASP A 54 15.66 -4.47 4.39
N ILE A 55 15.10 -5.30 3.54
CA ILE A 55 15.81 -6.42 2.92
C ILE A 55 16.77 -5.89 1.84
N PRO A 56 17.71 -6.71 1.30
CA PRO A 56 18.59 -6.25 0.23
C PRO A 56 17.84 -5.55 -0.89
N ASN A 57 18.39 -4.43 -1.37
CA ASN A 57 17.71 -3.54 -2.33
C ASN A 57 17.37 -4.20 -3.67
N ASP A 58 18.12 -5.24 -4.06
CA ASP A 58 17.89 -6.04 -5.26
C ASP A 58 16.88 -7.17 -5.08
N LYS A 59 16.24 -7.25 -3.90
CA LYS A 59 15.26 -8.27 -3.52
C LYS A 59 13.93 -7.64 -3.12
N GLY A 60 12.83 -8.39 -3.28
CA GLY A 60 11.52 -7.92 -2.84
C GLY A 60 10.37 -8.82 -3.24
N VAL A 61 9.23 -8.61 -2.57
CA VAL A 61 7.92 -9.17 -2.92
C VAL A 61 6.91 -8.04 -3.11
N CYS A 62 5.63 -8.36 -3.28
CA CYS A 62 4.58 -7.36 -3.50
C CYS A 62 4.48 -6.32 -2.36
N THR A 63 4.64 -6.73 -1.11
CA THR A 63 4.60 -5.82 0.03
C THR A 63 5.78 -4.86 0.08
N ASP A 64 6.97 -5.27 -0.42
CA ASP A 64 8.15 -4.40 -0.43
C ASP A 64 7.96 -3.21 -1.41
N VAL A 65 7.12 -3.35 -2.44
CA VAL A 65 6.70 -2.23 -3.29
C VAL A 65 5.97 -1.17 -2.45
N ILE A 66 5.01 -1.58 -1.62
CA ILE A 66 4.25 -0.69 -0.75
C ILE A 66 5.17 -0.02 0.28
N ILE A 67 5.95 -0.83 1.01
CA ILE A 67 6.86 -0.39 2.06
C ILE A 67 7.83 0.67 1.53
N ARG A 68 8.48 0.39 0.40
CA ARG A 68 9.47 1.28 -0.20
C ARG A 68 8.85 2.53 -0.80
N ALA A 69 7.64 2.47 -1.38
CA ALA A 69 6.93 3.64 -1.85
C ALA A 69 6.57 4.58 -0.69
N TYR A 70 6.06 4.08 0.43
CA TYR A 70 5.80 4.86 1.64
C TYR A 70 7.08 5.44 2.25
N ARG A 71 8.17 4.69 2.26
CA ARG A 71 9.47 5.15 2.76
C ARG A 71 10.01 6.35 1.95
N LYS A 72 9.79 6.39 0.63
CA LYS A 72 10.13 7.56 -0.18
C LYS A 72 9.37 8.83 0.24
N LEU A 73 8.25 8.68 0.93
CA LEU A 73 7.45 9.77 1.49
C LEU A 73 7.76 10.02 2.98
N GLY A 74 8.78 9.38 3.54
CA GLY A 74 9.20 9.53 4.94
C GLY A 74 8.38 8.71 5.93
N ILE A 75 7.60 7.72 5.47
CA ILE A 75 6.78 6.85 6.33
C ILE A 75 7.41 5.46 6.41
N ASP A 76 7.79 5.05 7.62
CA ASP A 76 8.29 3.70 7.90
C ASP A 76 7.17 2.74 8.27
N LEU A 77 6.65 2.01 7.27
CA LEU A 77 5.60 1.01 7.51
C LEU A 77 6.05 -0.15 8.41
N GLN A 78 7.35 -0.45 8.51
CA GLN A 78 7.84 -1.44 9.47
C GLN A 78 7.49 -1.01 10.89
N LYS A 79 7.77 0.25 11.21
CA LYS A 79 7.51 0.85 12.52
C LYS A 79 6.01 1.01 12.78
N GLU A 80 5.28 1.60 11.84
CA GLU A 80 3.86 1.92 12.02
C GLU A 80 3.00 0.64 12.18
N VAL A 81 3.23 -0.38 11.34
CA VAL A 81 2.55 -1.68 11.44
C VAL A 81 2.89 -2.37 12.76
N HIS A 82 4.17 -2.36 13.17
CA HIS A 82 4.58 -2.99 14.43
C HIS A 82 3.91 -2.34 15.65
N ILE A 83 3.85 -1.01 15.70
CA ILE A 83 3.23 -0.28 16.80
C ILE A 83 1.73 -0.59 16.87
N ASP A 84 1.00 -0.50 15.74
CA ASP A 84 -0.43 -0.79 15.74
C ASP A 84 -0.71 -2.26 16.06
N MET A 85 0.07 -3.18 15.49
CA MET A 85 -0.08 -4.60 15.72
C MET A 85 0.24 -5.00 17.18
N ALA A 86 1.26 -4.39 17.81
CA ALA A 86 1.57 -4.64 19.22
C ALA A 86 0.45 -4.18 20.15
N ALA A 87 -0.15 -3.04 19.86
CA ALA A 87 -1.26 -2.49 20.65
C ALA A 87 -2.60 -3.22 20.40
N ASN A 88 -2.77 -3.86 19.24
CA ASN A 88 -4.04 -4.43 18.79
C ASN A 88 -3.88 -5.85 18.25
N PHE A 89 -3.00 -6.64 18.84
CA PHE A 89 -2.58 -7.94 18.31
C PHE A 89 -3.75 -8.88 17.98
N ASP A 90 -4.83 -8.84 18.79
CA ASP A 90 -6.00 -9.68 18.58
C ASP A 90 -6.83 -9.34 17.33
N ASN A 91 -6.68 -8.15 16.80
CA ASN A 91 -7.35 -7.72 15.57
C ASN A 91 -6.59 -8.15 14.30
N TYR A 92 -5.35 -8.62 14.44
CA TYR A 92 -4.56 -9.06 13.31
C TYR A 92 -4.70 -10.56 13.05
N PRO A 93 -4.60 -10.99 11.78
CA PRO A 93 -4.68 -12.41 11.41
C PRO A 93 -3.61 -13.24 12.14
N LYS A 94 -4.01 -14.38 12.69
CA LYS A 94 -3.11 -15.32 13.37
C LYS A 94 -2.55 -16.38 12.42
N ASN A 95 -2.41 -16.02 11.14
CA ASN A 95 -1.84 -16.89 10.15
C ASN A 95 -0.41 -17.29 10.57
N TRP A 96 0.06 -18.44 10.15
CA TRP A 96 1.40 -18.95 10.44
C TRP A 96 1.69 -19.23 11.93
N GLY A 97 0.64 -19.36 12.75
CA GLY A 97 0.79 -19.68 14.17
C GLY A 97 1.37 -18.54 15.03
N LEU A 98 1.14 -17.29 14.60
CA LEU A 98 1.63 -16.10 15.30
C LEU A 98 1.15 -16.05 16.76
N LYS A 99 2.12 -15.88 17.69
CA LYS A 99 1.87 -15.69 19.12
C LYS A 99 2.29 -14.31 19.61
N SER A 100 3.09 -13.61 18.83
CA SER A 100 3.60 -12.25 19.11
C SER A 100 3.93 -11.55 17.80
N THR A 101 4.16 -10.25 17.87
CA THR A 101 4.66 -9.46 16.74
C THR A 101 6.10 -9.80 16.39
N ASP A 102 6.46 -9.63 15.13
CA ASP A 102 7.82 -9.81 14.61
C ASP A 102 8.18 -8.65 13.67
N THR A 103 9.08 -7.78 14.15
CA THR A 103 9.52 -6.58 13.42
C THR A 103 10.15 -6.87 12.07
N ASN A 104 10.64 -8.10 11.84
CA ASN A 104 11.30 -8.48 10.59
C ASN A 104 10.32 -8.78 9.45
N ILE A 105 9.08 -9.21 9.78
CA ILE A 105 8.18 -9.79 8.76
C ILE A 105 6.75 -9.26 8.80
N ASP A 106 6.27 -8.68 9.91
CA ASP A 106 4.86 -8.33 10.05
C ASP A 106 4.38 -7.35 8.99
N HIS A 107 5.16 -6.32 8.67
CA HIS A 107 4.89 -5.34 7.62
C HIS A 107 5.03 -5.92 6.20
N ARG A 108 5.68 -7.08 6.05
CA ARG A 108 5.87 -7.78 4.77
C ARG A 108 4.81 -8.85 4.48
N ARG A 109 3.69 -8.84 5.25
CA ARG A 109 2.57 -9.76 5.08
C ARG A 109 1.34 -9.01 4.60
N VAL A 110 0.81 -9.37 3.42
CA VAL A 110 -0.37 -8.71 2.84
C VAL A 110 -1.55 -8.66 3.82
N PRO A 111 -1.94 -9.75 4.52
CA PRO A 111 -3.06 -9.69 5.46
C PRO A 111 -2.85 -8.71 6.62
N ASN A 112 -1.60 -8.54 7.07
CA ASN A 112 -1.29 -7.55 8.11
C ASN A 112 -1.40 -6.11 7.58
N LEU A 113 -0.90 -5.84 6.37
CA LEU A 113 -1.07 -4.54 5.72
C LEU A 113 -2.55 -4.23 5.46
N MET A 114 -3.36 -5.21 5.03
CA MET A 114 -4.81 -5.04 4.89
C MET A 114 -5.43 -4.61 6.21
N THR A 115 -5.12 -5.30 7.31
CA THR A 115 -5.62 -4.95 8.65
C THR A 115 -5.15 -3.56 9.06
N PHE A 116 -3.87 -3.25 8.89
CA PHE A 116 -3.30 -1.95 9.22
C PHE A 116 -4.00 -0.80 8.47
N PHE A 117 -4.14 -0.91 7.15
CA PHE A 117 -4.79 0.13 6.34
C PHE A 117 -6.29 0.24 6.61
N THR A 118 -6.98 -0.88 6.93
CA THR A 118 -8.39 -0.85 7.34
C THR A 118 -8.57 -0.09 8.65
N ARG A 119 -7.65 -0.23 9.58
CA ARG A 119 -7.72 0.41 10.90
C ARG A 119 -7.30 1.88 10.88
N ASN A 120 -6.32 2.24 10.05
CA ASN A 120 -5.65 3.54 10.08
C ASN A 120 -5.90 4.39 8.82
N GLY A 121 -6.56 3.85 7.82
CA GLY A 121 -6.86 4.52 6.56
C GLY A 121 -8.36 4.54 6.25
N ASN A 122 -8.66 5.00 5.05
CA ASN A 122 -10.01 4.96 4.49
C ASN A 122 -10.13 3.76 3.55
N THR A 123 -10.99 2.82 3.91
CA THR A 123 -11.33 1.71 3.02
C THR A 123 -12.47 2.10 2.07
N LYS A 124 -12.39 1.64 0.84
CA LYS A 124 -13.43 1.79 -0.18
C LYS A 124 -14.14 0.47 -0.42
N SER A 125 -15.39 0.55 -0.83
CA SER A 125 -16.13 -0.61 -1.33
C SER A 125 -15.50 -1.11 -2.62
N ILE A 126 -15.43 -2.42 -2.79
CA ILE A 126 -14.99 -3.04 -4.03
C ILE A 126 -16.01 -2.71 -5.14
N SER A 127 -15.52 -2.23 -6.28
CA SER A 127 -16.32 -1.85 -7.43
C SER A 127 -15.84 -2.56 -8.68
N SER A 128 -16.74 -2.77 -9.64
CA SER A 128 -16.39 -3.20 -11.00
C SER A 128 -16.15 -2.03 -11.95
N ASN A 129 -16.42 -0.79 -11.49
CA ASN A 129 -16.18 0.41 -12.27
C ASN A 129 -14.71 0.86 -12.11
N PRO A 130 -13.91 0.90 -13.19
CA PRO A 130 -12.50 1.29 -13.11
C PRO A 130 -12.29 2.75 -12.69
N GLU A 131 -13.26 3.62 -12.83
CA GLU A 131 -13.17 5.02 -12.43
C GLU A 131 -13.17 5.22 -10.89
N ASP A 132 -13.60 4.20 -10.15
CA ASP A 132 -13.60 4.22 -8.68
C ASP A 132 -12.21 3.96 -8.08
N TYR A 133 -11.24 3.56 -8.90
CA TYR A 133 -9.85 3.29 -8.48
C TYR A 133 -8.94 4.43 -8.91
N LEU A 134 -8.44 5.19 -7.94
CA LEU A 134 -7.68 6.41 -8.18
C LEU A 134 -6.17 6.21 -7.93
N PRO A 135 -5.30 7.01 -8.57
CA PRO A 135 -3.86 6.97 -8.30
C PRO A 135 -3.54 7.15 -6.82
N GLY A 136 -2.57 6.37 -6.31
CA GLY A 136 -2.16 6.35 -4.91
C GLY A 136 -2.98 5.42 -4.03
N GLU A 137 -4.06 4.82 -4.54
CA GLU A 137 -4.79 3.79 -3.80
C GLU A 137 -4.04 2.46 -3.80
N ILE A 138 -4.21 1.74 -2.68
CA ILE A 138 -3.67 0.40 -2.52
C ILE A 138 -4.79 -0.58 -2.82
N VAL A 139 -4.52 -1.53 -3.71
CA VAL A 139 -5.43 -2.60 -4.06
C VAL A 139 -4.85 -3.94 -3.62
N THR A 140 -5.69 -4.80 -3.09
CA THR A 140 -5.35 -6.18 -2.73
C THR A 140 -6.20 -7.16 -3.54
N TRP A 141 -5.60 -8.30 -3.87
CA TRP A 141 -6.24 -9.36 -4.65
C TRP A 141 -6.06 -10.73 -4.01
N ASP A 142 -6.98 -11.63 -4.31
CA ASP A 142 -6.75 -13.07 -4.24
C ASP A 142 -6.30 -13.57 -5.63
N LEU A 143 -5.07 -14.04 -5.74
CA LEU A 143 -4.53 -14.63 -6.97
C LEU A 143 -5.11 -16.02 -7.26
N GLY A 144 -6.01 -16.48 -6.42
CA GLY A 144 -6.60 -17.81 -6.40
C GLY A 144 -6.06 -18.66 -5.25
N ARG A 145 -6.92 -19.52 -4.71
CA ARG A 145 -6.63 -20.40 -3.57
C ARG A 145 -6.20 -19.67 -2.29
N GLY A 146 -6.64 -18.43 -2.10
CA GLY A 146 -6.32 -17.63 -0.92
C GLY A 146 -4.90 -17.08 -0.91
N ILE A 147 -4.23 -16.97 -2.07
CA ILE A 147 -2.91 -16.34 -2.18
C ILE A 147 -3.11 -14.82 -2.26
N PRO A 148 -2.79 -14.07 -1.20
CA PRO A 148 -3.02 -12.63 -1.19
C PRO A 148 -1.93 -11.89 -1.96
N HIS A 149 -2.32 -10.83 -2.64
CA HIS A 149 -1.42 -9.96 -3.38
C HIS A 149 -1.78 -8.49 -3.15
N ILE A 150 -0.84 -7.56 -3.41
CA ILE A 150 -1.02 -6.14 -3.14
C ILE A 150 -0.25 -5.30 -4.17
N GLY A 151 -0.81 -4.13 -4.52
CA GLY A 151 -0.17 -3.17 -5.43
C GLY A 151 -0.67 -1.75 -5.21
N ILE A 152 -0.08 -0.80 -5.93
CA ILE A 152 -0.42 0.63 -5.89
C ILE A 152 -0.95 1.04 -7.25
N VAL A 153 -2.16 1.61 -7.29
CA VAL A 153 -2.72 2.26 -8.48
C VAL A 153 -1.90 3.50 -8.81
N ILE A 154 -1.52 3.68 -10.07
CA ILE A 154 -0.63 4.76 -10.46
C ILE A 154 -1.26 5.72 -11.47
N ASN A 155 -0.75 6.95 -11.54
CA ASN A 155 -1.24 7.98 -12.46
C ASN A 155 -0.73 7.75 -13.90
N LYS A 156 -0.98 6.54 -14.40
CA LYS A 156 -0.82 6.16 -15.80
C LYS A 156 -2.02 5.32 -16.23
N LYS A 157 -2.59 5.64 -17.38
CA LYS A 157 -3.72 4.91 -17.94
C LYS A 157 -3.27 3.68 -18.74
N SER A 158 -4.14 2.69 -18.79
CA SER A 158 -4.06 1.57 -19.72
C SER A 158 -4.04 2.06 -21.19
N PRO A 159 -3.57 1.25 -22.15
CA PRO A 159 -3.53 1.64 -23.58
C PRO A 159 -4.89 2.07 -24.16
N ASP A 160 -5.97 1.53 -23.62
CA ASP A 160 -7.36 1.88 -24.01
C ASP A 160 -7.94 3.06 -23.23
N ASN A 161 -7.16 3.69 -22.32
CA ASN A 161 -7.54 4.81 -21.44
C ASN A 161 -8.70 4.52 -20.47
N LYS A 162 -9.11 3.27 -20.28
CA LYS A 162 -10.30 2.94 -19.49
C LYS A 162 -10.01 2.79 -17.99
N ARG A 163 -8.76 2.51 -17.59
CA ARG A 163 -8.40 2.29 -16.19
C ARG A 163 -6.98 2.75 -15.90
N PHE A 164 -6.67 2.92 -14.64
CA PHE A 164 -5.30 3.18 -14.21
C PHE A 164 -4.51 1.87 -14.12
N LEU A 165 -3.21 1.96 -14.40
CA LEU A 165 -2.26 0.87 -14.23
C LEU A 165 -1.88 0.71 -12.76
N VAL A 166 -1.23 -0.41 -12.47
CA VAL A 166 -0.79 -0.74 -11.09
C VAL A 166 0.71 -1.04 -11.09
N VAL A 167 1.40 -0.62 -10.02
CA VAL A 167 2.74 -1.12 -9.71
C VAL A 167 2.63 -2.21 -8.67
N HIS A 168 3.22 -3.36 -8.95
CA HIS A 168 3.26 -4.52 -8.07
C HIS A 168 4.49 -5.39 -8.35
N ASN A 169 4.66 -6.48 -7.60
CA ASN A 169 5.66 -7.51 -7.86
C ASN A 169 5.02 -8.88 -7.65
N ILE A 170 4.72 -9.59 -8.73
CA ILE A 170 4.09 -10.92 -8.71
C ILE A 170 5.07 -12.06 -9.02
N GLY A 171 6.37 -11.77 -9.15
CA GLY A 171 7.40 -12.76 -9.44
C GLY A 171 8.46 -12.29 -10.45
N ASN A 172 8.12 -11.34 -11.32
CA ASN A 172 9.03 -10.82 -12.35
C ASN A 172 9.80 -9.57 -11.92
N GLY A 173 9.77 -9.22 -10.64
CA GLY A 173 10.25 -7.93 -10.14
C GLY A 173 9.13 -6.90 -10.03
N GLN A 174 9.48 -5.69 -9.63
CA GLN A 174 8.52 -4.59 -9.51
C GLN A 174 8.25 -3.98 -10.89
N GLU A 175 7.01 -4.08 -11.34
CA GLU A 175 6.60 -3.71 -12.69
C GLU A 175 5.32 -2.88 -12.72
N ILE A 176 5.13 -2.13 -13.82
CA ILE A 176 3.86 -1.49 -14.15
C ILE A 176 3.04 -2.48 -14.97
N SER A 177 1.82 -2.76 -14.54
CA SER A 177 0.97 -3.76 -15.17
C SER A 177 -0.48 -3.29 -15.29
N ASP A 178 -1.15 -3.77 -16.33
CA ASP A 178 -2.58 -3.59 -16.56
C ASP A 178 -3.36 -4.74 -15.92
N CYS A 179 -3.30 -4.87 -14.61
CA CYS A 179 -3.81 -6.02 -13.86
C CYS A 179 -4.94 -5.72 -12.89
N LEU A 180 -5.50 -4.50 -12.88
CA LEU A 180 -6.48 -4.07 -11.88
C LEU A 180 -7.61 -5.06 -11.67
N PHE A 181 -8.17 -5.61 -12.74
CA PHE A 181 -9.26 -6.59 -12.72
C PHE A 181 -8.87 -7.99 -13.21
N THR A 182 -7.57 -8.29 -13.25
CA THR A 182 -7.09 -9.62 -13.65
C THR A 182 -7.39 -10.68 -12.60
N TYR A 183 -7.39 -10.26 -11.33
CA TYR A 183 -7.63 -11.12 -10.18
C TYR A 183 -8.82 -10.58 -9.36
N LYS A 184 -9.32 -11.40 -8.45
CA LYS A 184 -10.40 -11.00 -7.56
C LYS A 184 -9.87 -9.99 -6.52
N ILE A 185 -10.40 -8.78 -6.53
CA ILE A 185 -10.18 -7.74 -5.52
C ILE A 185 -10.92 -8.13 -4.24
#